data_d4016573de886b2c23d92be7c6eaa45c
#
_entry.id   d4016573de886b2c23d92be7c6eaa45c
#
_cell.length_a   1.000
_cell.length_b   1.000
_cell.length_c   1.000
_cell.angle_alpha   90.00
_cell.angle_beta   90.00
_cell.angle_gamma   90.00
#
_symmetry.space_group_name_H-M   'P 1'
#
loop_
_entity.id
_entity.type
_entity.pdbx_description
1 polymer ?
#
loop_
_entity_poly.entity_id
_entity_poly.type
_entity_poly.pdbx_seq_one_letter_code
_entity_poly.pdbx_strand_id
1 'polypeptide(L)'
;MEKERDSGILLMNLSGTYEEQDFWREEQVTWIRLEDLSGTNCYCDEPAVWAIREKIREFALSGIHFIDSGNYHYMTRIWLDKAKSPFSLLVFDNHTDMQPPAFGGLLSCGGWIADALESVKLLDHVFLVGPDQPAFDQVQQTYKERV
;
A
#
# COMPACT_ATOMS: atom_id res chain seq x y z
N MET A 1 -19.06 16.43 7.19
CA MET A 1 -18.04 15.36 7.21
C MET A 1 -18.80 14.05 7.19
N GLU A 2 -18.80 13.34 6.07
CA GLU A 2 -19.36 12.00 6.03
C GLU A 2 -18.54 11.12 6.97
N LYS A 3 -19.21 10.32 7.80
CA LYS A 3 -18.57 9.40 8.71
C LYS A 3 -18.02 8.24 7.87
N GLU A 4 -16.70 8.05 7.89
CA GLU A 4 -16.08 6.88 7.23
C GLU A 4 -16.70 5.60 7.80
N ARG A 5 -16.93 4.64 6.93
CA ARG A 5 -17.37 3.30 7.31
C ARG A 5 -16.21 2.54 7.96
N ASP A 6 -16.52 1.75 8.99
CA ASP A 6 -15.55 0.77 9.48
C ASP A 6 -15.21 -0.18 8.32
N SER A 7 -13.93 -0.36 8.06
CA SER A 7 -13.48 -1.20 6.95
C SER A 7 -13.72 -2.69 7.21
N GLY A 8 -13.70 -3.13 8.47
CA GLY A 8 -13.76 -4.56 8.77
C GLY A 8 -12.69 -5.33 8.01
N ILE A 9 -13.10 -6.22 7.11
CA ILE A 9 -12.21 -6.95 6.18
C ILE A 9 -12.52 -6.49 4.76
N LEU A 10 -11.53 -5.90 4.08
CA LEU A 10 -11.62 -5.49 2.68
C LEU A 10 -10.78 -6.41 1.79
N LEU A 11 -11.34 -6.82 0.67
CA LEU A 11 -10.62 -7.51 -0.41
C LEU A 11 -10.50 -6.56 -1.60
N MET A 12 -9.31 -6.04 -1.83
CA MET A 12 -9.00 -5.19 -2.99
C MET A 12 -8.53 -6.08 -4.13
N ASN A 13 -9.46 -6.42 -5.02
CA ASN A 13 -9.23 -7.37 -6.09
C ASN A 13 -8.78 -6.64 -7.37
N LEU A 14 -7.55 -6.85 -7.79
CA LEU A 14 -6.96 -6.26 -9.00
C LEU A 14 -6.67 -7.33 -10.06
N SER A 15 -6.21 -8.52 -9.65
CA SER A 15 -5.83 -9.61 -10.56
C SER A 15 -6.88 -10.72 -10.67
N GLY A 16 -7.91 -10.72 -9.84
CA GLY A 16 -8.88 -11.82 -9.73
C GLY A 16 -8.41 -12.95 -8.81
N THR A 17 -7.24 -12.84 -8.17
CA THR A 17 -6.63 -13.94 -7.39
C THR A 17 -7.50 -14.44 -6.25
N TYR A 18 -8.33 -13.57 -5.65
CA TYR A 18 -9.18 -13.97 -4.53
C TYR A 18 -10.39 -14.82 -4.95
N GLU A 19 -10.80 -14.81 -6.21
CA GLU A 19 -11.94 -15.59 -6.69
C GLU A 19 -11.66 -17.09 -6.67
N GLU A 20 -10.37 -17.46 -6.78
CA GLU A 20 -9.91 -18.86 -6.75
C GLU A 20 -9.61 -19.36 -5.31
N GLN A 21 -9.77 -18.50 -4.31
CA GLN A 21 -9.47 -18.79 -2.90
C GLN A 21 -10.76 -18.91 -2.09
N ASP A 22 -10.67 -19.51 -0.90
CA ASP A 22 -11.83 -19.76 -0.04
C ASP A 22 -11.71 -19.21 1.38
N PHE A 23 -10.55 -18.67 1.78
CA PHE A 23 -10.28 -18.18 3.13
C PHE A 23 -11.26 -17.11 3.62
N TRP A 24 -11.88 -16.37 2.70
CA TRP A 24 -12.80 -15.27 2.98
C TRP A 24 -14.28 -15.70 3.07
N ARG A 25 -14.64 -16.95 2.66
CA ARG A 25 -16.03 -17.36 2.45
C ARG A 25 -16.87 -17.41 3.73
N GLU A 26 -16.23 -17.66 4.87
CA GLU A 26 -16.90 -17.70 6.18
C GLU A 26 -16.88 -16.34 6.90
N GLU A 27 -16.29 -15.32 6.28
CA GLU A 27 -16.10 -14.01 6.86
C GLU A 27 -17.03 -12.96 6.21
N GLN A 28 -17.35 -11.92 6.97
CA GLN A 28 -18.03 -10.74 6.41
C GLN A 28 -17.00 -9.83 5.75
N VAL A 29 -16.85 -9.97 4.45
CA VAL A 29 -15.88 -9.22 3.66
C VAL A 29 -16.55 -8.20 2.76
N THR A 30 -15.89 -7.08 2.53
CA THR A 30 -16.29 -6.10 1.51
C THR A 30 -15.31 -6.16 0.34
N TRP A 31 -15.83 -6.38 -0.85
CA TRP A 31 -15.06 -6.39 -2.08
C TRP A 31 -14.91 -4.99 -2.66
N ILE A 32 -13.70 -4.61 -2.98
CA ILE A 32 -13.36 -3.44 -3.79
C ILE A 32 -12.84 -3.95 -5.13
N ARG A 33 -13.71 -3.88 -6.14
CA ARG A 33 -13.43 -4.36 -7.49
C ARG A 33 -12.61 -3.35 -8.27
N LEU A 34 -11.41 -3.74 -8.70
CA LEU A 34 -10.41 -2.91 -9.35
C LEU A 34 -9.82 -3.59 -10.62
N GLU A 35 -10.37 -4.73 -11.02
CA GLU A 35 -9.87 -5.56 -12.12
C GLU A 35 -9.87 -4.83 -13.48
N ASP A 36 -10.81 -3.91 -13.65
CA ASP A 36 -10.94 -3.12 -14.88
C ASP A 36 -9.99 -1.91 -14.95
N LEU A 37 -9.21 -1.65 -13.87
CA LEU A 37 -8.26 -0.55 -13.86
C LEU A 37 -6.97 -0.92 -14.59
N SER A 38 -6.65 -0.16 -15.63
CA SER A 38 -5.33 -0.22 -16.28
C SER A 38 -4.29 0.58 -15.49
N GLY A 39 -3.01 0.36 -15.77
CA GLY A 39 -1.92 1.12 -15.16
C GLY A 39 -1.65 0.78 -13.69
N THR A 40 -1.99 -0.45 -13.27
CA THR A 40 -1.91 -0.88 -11.85
C THR A 40 -0.85 -1.95 -11.58
N ASN A 41 -0.38 -2.70 -12.58
CA ASN A 41 0.51 -3.84 -12.34
C ASN A 41 1.96 -3.40 -12.08
N CYS A 42 2.52 -3.71 -10.94
CA CYS A 42 3.83 -3.30 -10.41
C CYS A 42 4.02 -1.79 -10.24
N TYR A 43 3.40 -1.00 -11.09
CA TYR A 43 3.39 0.46 -11.09
C TYR A 43 1.97 0.97 -11.10
N CYS A 44 1.75 2.12 -10.46
CA CYS A 44 0.45 2.75 -10.44
C CYS A 44 0.56 4.15 -11.06
N ASP A 45 -0.11 4.38 -12.17
CA ASP A 45 -0.14 5.70 -12.80
C ASP A 45 -1.12 6.64 -12.08
N GLU A 46 -1.00 7.95 -12.34
CA GLU A 46 -1.83 8.95 -11.65
C GLU A 46 -3.34 8.74 -11.83
N PRO A 47 -3.85 8.38 -13.04
CA PRO A 47 -5.27 8.07 -13.22
C PRO A 47 -5.73 6.88 -12.36
N ALA A 48 -4.91 5.83 -12.26
CA ALA A 48 -5.21 4.66 -11.44
C ALA A 48 -5.17 5.01 -9.94
N VAL A 49 -4.17 5.76 -9.47
CA VAL A 49 -4.11 6.25 -8.09
C VAL A 49 -5.37 7.04 -7.73
N TRP A 50 -5.80 7.94 -8.61
CA TRP A 50 -7.02 8.72 -8.40
C TRP A 50 -8.26 7.82 -8.30
N ALA A 51 -8.42 6.88 -9.23
CA ALA A 51 -9.56 5.96 -9.26
C ALA A 51 -9.61 5.08 -8.00
N ILE A 52 -8.45 4.59 -7.53
CA ILE A 52 -8.34 3.82 -6.29
C ILE A 52 -8.74 4.68 -5.09
N ARG A 53 -8.24 5.91 -4.98
CA ARG A 53 -8.61 6.85 -3.90
C ARG A 53 -10.12 7.08 -3.84
N GLU A 54 -10.78 7.24 -4.98
CA GLU A 54 -12.23 7.38 -5.04
C GLU A 54 -12.95 6.12 -4.54
N LYS A 55 -12.47 4.93 -4.92
CA LYS A 55 -13.05 3.65 -4.49
C LYS A 55 -12.92 3.41 -2.97
N ILE A 56 -11.80 3.85 -2.36
CA ILE A 56 -11.57 3.65 -0.93
C ILE A 56 -12.03 4.85 -0.07
N ARG A 57 -12.56 5.89 -0.67
CA ARG A 57 -12.86 7.17 0.01
C ARG A 57 -13.74 7.00 1.24
N GLU A 58 -14.77 6.17 1.15
CA GLU A 58 -15.74 5.98 2.22
C GLU A 58 -15.27 5.06 3.36
N PHE A 59 -14.17 4.32 3.17
CA PHE A 59 -13.67 3.37 4.15
C PHE A 59 -12.64 4.01 5.09
N ALA A 60 -12.64 3.57 6.36
CA ALA A 60 -11.64 3.97 7.33
C ALA A 60 -10.28 3.33 7.03
N LEU A 61 -9.18 3.92 7.55
CA LEU A 61 -7.86 3.30 7.49
C LEU A 61 -7.78 2.04 8.37
N SER A 62 -8.59 1.96 9.43
CA SER A 62 -8.63 0.81 10.33
C SER A 62 -9.26 -0.41 9.66
N GLY A 63 -8.85 -1.59 10.08
CA GLY A 63 -9.37 -2.87 9.57
C GLY A 63 -8.28 -3.74 8.98
N ILE A 64 -8.70 -4.80 8.30
CA ILE A 64 -7.82 -5.73 7.58
C ILE A 64 -8.02 -5.51 6.08
N HIS A 65 -6.96 -5.12 5.39
CA HIS A 65 -7.00 -4.88 3.96
C HIS A 65 -6.14 -5.90 3.23
N PHE A 66 -6.78 -6.78 2.48
CA PHE A 66 -6.09 -7.68 1.56
C PHE A 66 -5.88 -6.94 0.23
N ILE A 67 -4.64 -6.77 -0.18
CA ILE A 67 -4.23 -5.92 -1.30
C ILE A 67 -3.73 -6.70 -2.51
N ASP A 68 -4.32 -7.88 -2.74
CA ASP A 68 -3.98 -8.75 -3.87
C ASP A 68 -2.56 -9.37 -3.75
N SER A 69 -1.76 -9.33 -4.78
CA SER A 69 -0.39 -9.86 -4.81
C SER A 69 0.66 -8.78 -4.53
N GLY A 70 1.93 -9.18 -4.36
CA GLY A 70 3.05 -8.27 -4.15
C GLY A 70 3.23 -7.20 -5.25
N ASN A 71 2.72 -7.45 -6.45
CA ASN A 71 2.71 -6.45 -7.52
C ASN A 71 1.92 -5.19 -7.18
N TYR A 72 1.04 -5.26 -6.20
CA TYR A 72 0.17 -4.17 -5.76
C TYR A 72 0.53 -3.66 -4.35
N HIS A 73 1.73 -3.99 -3.84
CA HIS A 73 2.17 -3.60 -2.49
C HIS A 73 2.14 -2.08 -2.26
N TYR A 74 2.32 -1.29 -3.32
CA TYR A 74 2.16 0.16 -3.31
C TYR A 74 0.76 0.63 -2.83
N MET A 75 -0.24 -0.23 -2.84
CA MET A 75 -1.59 0.08 -2.36
C MET A 75 -1.56 0.56 -0.90
N THR A 76 -0.64 0.02 -0.10
CA THR A 76 -0.39 0.47 1.27
C THR A 76 -0.13 1.96 1.30
N ARG A 77 0.72 2.49 0.41
CA ARG A 77 1.01 3.92 0.31
C ARG A 77 -0.24 4.78 0.09
N ILE A 78 -1.17 4.31 -0.76
CA ILE A 78 -2.43 5.01 -1.04
C ILE A 78 -3.33 5.05 0.20
N TRP A 79 -3.38 3.97 0.97
CA TRP A 79 -4.10 3.92 2.24
C TRP A 79 -3.53 4.87 3.30
N LEU A 80 -2.21 5.04 3.35
CA LEU A 80 -1.56 5.92 4.32
C LEU A 80 -1.98 7.38 4.18
N ASP A 81 -2.46 7.82 3.03
CA ASP A 81 -3.03 9.17 2.83
C ASP A 81 -4.24 9.43 3.73
N LYS A 82 -4.88 8.39 4.24
CA LYS A 82 -6.04 8.50 5.14
C LYS A 82 -5.68 8.65 6.62
N ALA A 83 -4.40 8.60 6.97
CA ALA A 83 -3.96 8.79 8.35
C ALA A 83 -4.34 10.19 8.86
N LYS A 84 -4.84 10.26 10.10
CA LYS A 84 -5.33 11.51 10.73
C LYS A 84 -4.49 11.96 11.93
N SER A 85 -3.52 11.14 12.33
CA SER A 85 -2.60 11.41 13.44
C SER A 85 -1.22 10.85 13.12
N PRO A 86 -0.15 11.33 13.76
CA PRO A 86 1.18 10.76 13.63
C PRO A 86 1.18 9.26 13.93
N PHE A 87 1.93 8.49 13.13
CA PHE A 87 2.03 7.03 13.27
C PHE A 87 3.40 6.54 12.82
N SER A 88 3.74 5.34 13.28
CA SER A 88 4.86 4.54 12.74
C SER A 88 4.31 3.33 12.00
N LEU A 89 5.03 2.87 11.01
CA LEU A 89 4.66 1.74 10.18
C LEU A 89 5.55 0.54 10.54
N LEU A 90 4.95 -0.63 10.72
CA LEU A 90 5.66 -1.90 10.86
C LEU A 90 5.41 -2.74 9.61
N VAL A 91 6.49 -3.09 8.90
CA VAL A 91 6.45 -3.84 7.64
C VAL A 91 7.21 -5.15 7.79
N PHE A 92 6.59 -6.25 7.38
CA PHE A 92 7.22 -7.55 7.24
C PHE A 92 7.36 -7.87 5.76
N ASP A 93 8.55 -7.71 5.21
CA ASP A 93 8.87 -7.95 3.81
C ASP A 93 10.33 -8.36 3.65
N ASN A 94 10.65 -9.15 2.63
CA ASN A 94 12.03 -9.48 2.28
C ASN A 94 12.73 -8.37 1.46
N HIS A 95 11.97 -7.39 0.97
CA HIS A 95 12.49 -6.26 0.21
C HIS A 95 12.45 -4.99 1.05
N THR A 96 13.23 -4.00 0.68
CA THR A 96 13.21 -2.69 1.35
C THR A 96 12.10 -1.78 0.84
N ASP A 97 11.61 -2.02 -0.37
CA ASP A 97 10.62 -1.20 -1.09
C ASP A 97 10.96 0.31 -1.09
N MET A 98 12.25 0.60 -1.10
CA MET A 98 12.82 1.95 -1.16
C MET A 98 13.68 2.17 -2.40
N GLN A 99 13.37 1.45 -3.49
CA GLN A 99 14.04 1.65 -4.77
C GLN A 99 13.70 3.03 -5.35
N PRO A 100 14.67 3.69 -6.00
CA PRO A 100 14.41 4.91 -6.74
C PRO A 100 13.32 4.67 -7.81
N PRO A 101 12.44 5.65 -8.07
CA PRO A 101 11.40 5.50 -9.08
C PRO A 101 12.02 5.28 -10.46
N ALA A 102 11.67 4.18 -11.11
CA ALA A 102 12.24 3.79 -12.41
C ALA A 102 11.68 4.59 -13.59
N PHE A 103 10.42 5.04 -13.50
CA PHE A 103 9.73 5.73 -14.60
C PHE A 103 9.04 6.99 -14.07
N GLY A 104 9.69 8.16 -14.25
CA GLY A 104 9.07 9.46 -14.07
C GLY A 104 8.39 9.71 -12.71
N GLY A 105 8.79 8.99 -11.65
CA GLY A 105 8.19 9.15 -10.33
C GLY A 105 6.87 8.39 -10.12
N LEU A 106 6.57 7.39 -10.97
CA LEU A 106 5.39 6.55 -10.76
C LEU A 106 5.50 5.77 -9.45
N LEU A 107 4.39 5.69 -8.73
CA LEU A 107 4.27 4.85 -7.55
C LEU A 107 4.47 3.37 -7.94
N SER A 108 5.29 2.63 -7.21
CA SER A 108 5.64 1.25 -7.55
C SER A 108 5.67 0.32 -6.33
N CYS A 109 5.52 -0.98 -6.57
CA CYS A 109 5.62 -1.99 -5.51
C CYS A 109 7.00 -1.98 -4.82
N GLY A 110 8.08 -1.70 -5.54
CA GLY A 110 9.43 -1.69 -4.97
C GLY A 110 9.89 -0.32 -4.45
N GLY A 111 9.09 0.73 -4.55
CA GLY A 111 9.47 2.10 -4.15
C GLY A 111 8.47 2.79 -3.22
N TRP A 112 7.41 2.12 -2.82
CA TRP A 112 6.31 2.74 -2.08
C TRP A 112 6.69 3.23 -0.67
N ILE A 113 7.66 2.59 0.00
CA ILE A 113 8.15 3.03 1.32
C ILE A 113 8.92 4.35 1.18
N ALA A 114 9.78 4.47 0.16
CA ALA A 114 10.47 5.74 -0.10
C ALA A 114 9.47 6.86 -0.38
N ASP A 115 8.49 6.62 -1.26
CA ASP A 115 7.42 7.59 -1.52
C ASP A 115 6.64 7.95 -0.25
N ALA A 116 6.31 6.98 0.60
CA ALA A 116 5.63 7.22 1.87
C ALA A 116 6.46 8.12 2.81
N LEU A 117 7.77 7.84 2.95
CA LEU A 117 8.67 8.64 3.77
C LEU A 117 8.82 10.08 3.28
N GLU A 118 8.72 10.32 1.98
CA GLU A 118 8.81 11.65 1.38
C GLU A 118 7.50 12.44 1.46
N SER A 119 6.37 11.77 1.23
CA SER A 119 5.10 12.44 0.97
C SER A 119 4.09 12.37 2.10
N VAL A 120 4.13 11.34 2.97
CA VAL A 120 3.19 11.18 4.09
C VAL A 120 3.74 11.90 5.33
N LYS A 121 3.29 13.12 5.55
CA LYS A 121 3.79 13.99 6.64
C LYS A 121 3.56 13.43 8.05
N LEU A 122 2.58 12.56 8.22
CA LEU A 122 2.22 11.96 9.51
C LEU A 122 2.97 10.66 9.79
N LEU A 123 3.70 10.12 8.81
CA LEU A 123 4.55 8.95 9.00
C LEU A 123 5.85 9.37 9.72
N ASP A 124 6.05 8.86 10.91
CA ASP A 124 7.21 9.16 11.73
C ASP A 124 8.38 8.21 11.42
N HIS A 125 8.19 6.91 11.66
CA HIS A 125 9.20 5.88 11.42
C HIS A 125 8.61 4.67 10.69
N VAL A 126 9.49 3.94 9.99
CA VAL A 126 9.20 2.63 9.39
C VAL A 126 10.07 1.58 10.09
N PHE A 127 9.45 0.60 10.71
CA PHE A 127 10.12 -0.58 11.23
C PHE A 127 10.02 -1.69 10.19
N LEU A 128 11.14 -2.00 9.53
CA LEU A 128 11.20 -2.97 8.45
C LEU A 128 11.84 -4.26 8.94
N VAL A 129 11.11 -5.37 8.83
CA VAL A 129 11.55 -6.70 9.28
C VAL A 129 11.57 -7.65 8.10
N GLY A 130 12.76 -8.20 7.81
CA GLY A 130 12.93 -9.23 6.78
C GLY A 130 14.09 -9.00 5.82
N PRO A 131 14.36 -7.79 5.31
CA PRO A 131 15.47 -7.57 4.41
C PRO A 131 16.81 -7.94 5.05
N ASP A 132 17.70 -8.49 4.26
CA ASP A 132 19.07 -8.74 4.70
C ASP A 132 19.89 -7.44 4.72
N GLN A 133 21.04 -7.50 5.38
CA GLN A 133 21.93 -6.33 5.49
C GLN A 133 22.37 -5.78 4.13
N PRO A 134 22.74 -6.59 3.12
CA PRO A 134 23.08 -6.08 1.79
C PRO A 134 21.95 -5.30 1.11
N ALA A 135 20.69 -5.72 1.27
CA ALA A 135 19.54 -4.98 0.74
C ALA A 135 19.36 -3.64 1.46
N PHE A 136 19.51 -3.64 2.79
CA PHE A 136 19.40 -2.43 3.59
C PHE A 136 20.56 -1.43 3.31
N ASP A 137 21.75 -1.91 3.02
CA ASP A 137 22.91 -1.07 2.69
C ASP A 137 22.70 -0.24 1.42
N GLN A 138 21.83 -0.71 0.51
CA GLN A 138 21.46 0.00 -0.73
C GLN A 138 20.43 1.10 -0.51
N VAL A 139 19.79 1.15 0.65
CA VAL A 139 18.84 2.21 1.00
C VAL A 139 19.56 3.56 1.06
N GLN A 140 18.98 4.59 0.45
CA GLN A 140 19.54 5.94 0.47
C GLN A 140 19.71 6.46 1.90
N GLN A 141 20.81 7.13 2.16
CA GLN A 141 21.13 7.63 3.50
C GLN A 141 20.04 8.53 4.10
N THR A 142 19.33 9.27 3.27
CA THR A 142 18.24 10.16 3.68
C THR A 142 17.08 9.45 4.38
N TYR A 143 16.89 8.14 4.13
CA TYR A 143 15.83 7.35 4.75
C TYR A 143 16.29 6.60 5.99
N LYS A 144 17.61 6.31 6.10
CA LYS A 144 18.15 5.44 7.16
C LYS A 144 17.91 5.94 8.60
N GLU A 145 17.68 7.22 8.79
CA GLU A 145 17.34 7.78 10.11
C GLU A 145 15.88 7.54 10.52
N ARG A 146 15.04 7.12 9.57
CA ARG A 146 13.61 6.89 9.79
C ARG A 146 13.18 5.45 9.53
N VAL A 147 14.13 4.53 9.32
CA VAL A 147 13.88 3.11 9.02
C VAL A 147 14.66 2.21 9.97
#